data_9f174e2459496308b385eec5443c12f5
#
_entry.id   9f174e2459496308b385eec5443c12f5
#
_cell.length_a   1.000
_cell.length_b   1.000
_cell.length_c   1.000
_cell.angle_alpha   90.00
_cell.angle_beta   90.00
_cell.angle_gamma   90.00
#
_symmetry.space_group_name_H-M   'P 1'
#
loop_
_entity.id
_entity.type
_entity.pdbx_description
1 polymer ?
#
loop_
_entity_poly.entity_id
_entity_poly.type
_entity_poly.pdbx_seq_one_letter_code
_entity_poly.pdbx_strand_id
1 'polypeptide(L)'
;MISRGIEREILPTCRELGIGITAYGVLSRGLISGHWQTSSEKGDFRSRAPRFQGTNLDTNLALVERLRAIADRSRISVAQLAIAWVIARATAQRASIVPLIGARRRDRLAESLEALVSRLSPQQMVEIEQAVPPDAAAGQRYPEAQLAHMDSERPQ
;
A
#
# COMPACT_ATOMS: atom_id res chain seq x y z
N MET A 1 1.87 -1.03 -2.78
CA MET A 1 2.08 -2.42 -2.33
C MET A 1 0.84 -3.28 -2.54
N ILE A 2 -0.29 -3.03 -1.90
CA ILE A 2 -1.52 -3.85 -1.97
C ILE A 2 -2.24 -3.76 -3.33
N SER A 3 -2.44 -2.58 -3.88
CA SER A 3 -3.06 -2.38 -5.20
C SER A 3 -1.99 -1.92 -6.18
N ARG A 4 -1.71 -2.75 -7.19
CA ARG A 4 -0.55 -2.59 -8.09
C ARG A 4 -0.92 -2.47 -9.57
N GLY A 5 -2.21 -2.33 -9.90
CA GLY A 5 -2.68 -2.27 -11.28
C GLY A 5 -1.98 -1.20 -12.15
N ILE A 6 -1.57 -0.07 -11.54
CA ILE A 6 -0.83 0.98 -12.27
C ILE A 6 0.51 0.52 -12.85
N GLU A 7 1.08 -0.58 -12.36
CA GLU A 7 2.39 -1.07 -12.81
C GLU A 7 2.37 -1.66 -14.22
N ARG A 8 1.19 -2.04 -14.74
CA ARG A 8 1.05 -2.66 -16.06
C ARG A 8 1.20 -1.65 -17.19
N GLU A 9 0.53 -0.50 -17.10
CA GLU A 9 0.45 0.50 -18.17
C GLU A 9 0.77 1.91 -17.70
N ILE A 10 0.10 2.38 -16.65
CA ILE A 10 0.20 3.78 -16.20
C ILE A 10 1.65 4.15 -15.83
N LEU A 11 2.31 3.31 -15.04
CA LEU A 11 3.67 3.59 -14.60
C LEU A 11 4.68 3.56 -15.76
N PRO A 12 4.67 2.59 -16.69
CA PRO A 12 5.51 2.64 -17.89
C PRO A 12 5.26 3.88 -18.75
N THR A 13 4.00 4.23 -19.00
CA THR A 13 3.62 5.42 -19.79
C THR A 13 4.08 6.71 -19.13
N CYS A 14 3.87 6.88 -17.82
CA CYS A 14 4.35 8.04 -17.09
C CYS A 14 5.88 8.17 -17.17
N ARG A 15 6.59 7.06 -17.04
CA ARG A 15 8.05 7.04 -17.20
C ARG A 15 8.50 7.46 -18.58
N GLU A 16 7.87 6.95 -19.64
CA GLU A 16 8.17 7.29 -21.01
C GLU A 16 7.96 8.78 -21.31
N LEU A 17 6.88 9.35 -20.78
CA LEU A 17 6.51 10.75 -20.95
C LEU A 17 7.18 11.70 -19.94
N GLY A 18 8.01 11.22 -19.02
CA GLY A 18 8.64 12.04 -17.98
C GLY A 18 7.66 12.58 -16.95
N ILE A 19 6.50 11.93 -16.76
CA ILE A 19 5.45 12.35 -15.82
C ILE A 19 5.71 11.75 -14.43
N GLY A 20 5.70 12.60 -13.41
CA GLY A 20 5.77 12.17 -12.01
C GLY A 20 4.42 11.66 -11.49
N ILE A 21 4.47 10.70 -10.58
CA ILE A 21 3.29 10.08 -9.95
C ILE A 21 3.22 10.45 -8.49
N THR A 22 2.09 10.95 -8.01
CA THR A 22 1.78 11.02 -6.59
C THR A 22 0.99 9.78 -6.18
N ALA A 23 1.67 8.84 -5.49
CA ALA A 23 1.09 7.56 -5.10
C ALA A 23 0.25 7.71 -3.82
N TYR A 24 -1.06 7.77 -3.96
CA TYR A 24 -1.97 7.82 -2.81
C TYR A 24 -2.29 6.43 -2.27
N GLY A 25 -2.77 6.38 -1.03
CA GLY A 25 -3.19 5.13 -0.40
C GLY A 25 -2.06 4.15 -0.12
N VAL A 26 -0.83 4.63 0.05
CA VAL A 26 0.37 3.83 0.33
C VAL A 26 0.16 2.91 1.53
N LEU A 27 -0.50 3.37 2.58
CA LEU A 27 -0.83 2.58 3.77
C LEU A 27 -2.20 1.87 3.66
N SER A 28 -2.79 1.81 2.46
CA SER A 28 -4.05 1.10 2.19
C SER A 28 -5.17 1.45 3.18
N ARG A 29 -5.41 2.74 3.40
CA ARG A 29 -6.39 3.28 4.37
C ARG A 29 -6.16 2.78 5.81
N GLY A 30 -4.90 2.57 6.18
CA GLY A 30 -4.50 2.11 7.49
C GLY A 30 -4.35 0.60 7.62
N LEU A 31 -4.73 -0.21 6.62
CA LEU A 31 -4.59 -1.67 6.66
C LEU A 31 -3.13 -2.09 6.94
N ILE A 32 -2.18 -1.50 6.22
CA ILE A 32 -0.74 -1.77 6.37
C ILE A 32 -0.02 -0.67 7.15
N SER A 33 -0.71 -0.04 8.09
CA SER A 33 -0.09 0.94 8.99
C SER A 33 0.63 0.30 10.18
N GLY A 34 0.39 -0.98 10.44
CA GLY A 34 0.82 -1.65 11.68
C GLY A 34 -0.02 -1.30 12.91
N HIS A 35 -0.98 -0.39 12.78
CA HIS A 35 -1.82 0.13 13.86
C HIS A 35 -3.30 -0.11 13.59
N TRP A 36 -3.60 -1.16 12.86
CA TRP A 36 -4.98 -1.54 12.56
C TRP A 36 -5.75 -1.77 13.85
N GLN A 37 -6.87 -1.08 13.96
CA GLN A 37 -7.89 -1.34 14.97
C GLN A 37 -9.22 -1.49 14.23
N THR A 38 -10.00 -2.48 14.62
CA THR A 38 -11.36 -2.65 14.10
C THR A 38 -12.15 -1.39 14.43
N SER A 39 -12.34 -0.51 13.47
CA SER A 39 -13.13 0.69 13.67
C SER A 39 -14.59 0.38 13.34
N SER A 40 -15.45 0.62 14.30
CA SER A 40 -16.90 0.55 14.15
C SER A 40 -17.56 1.92 14.10
N GLU A 41 -16.80 2.99 13.86
CA GLU A 41 -17.38 4.32 13.78
C GLU A 41 -18.36 4.41 12.58
N LYS A 42 -19.59 4.82 12.88
CA LYS A 42 -20.60 5.08 11.85
C LYS A 42 -20.06 6.15 10.90
N GLY A 43 -19.98 5.83 9.59
CA GLY A 43 -19.47 6.73 8.57
C GLY A 43 -18.03 6.47 8.13
N ASP A 44 -17.29 5.58 8.78
CA ASP A 44 -16.00 5.15 8.28
C ASP A 44 -16.17 4.43 6.93
N PHE A 45 -15.46 4.90 5.91
CA PHE A 45 -15.45 4.27 4.59
C PHE A 45 -15.15 2.76 4.66
N ARG A 46 -14.27 2.35 5.56
CA ARG A 46 -13.85 0.96 5.73
C ARG A 46 -15.00 0.03 6.09
N SER A 47 -16.03 0.55 6.77
CA SER A 47 -17.23 -0.22 7.11
C SER A 47 -18.04 -0.68 5.89
N ARG A 48 -17.81 -0.09 4.70
CA ARG A 48 -18.53 -0.40 3.46
C ARG A 48 -17.65 -0.94 2.35
N ALA A 49 -16.32 -0.82 2.49
CA ALA A 49 -15.40 -1.27 1.47
C ALA A 49 -15.15 -2.78 1.59
N PRO A 50 -15.34 -3.58 0.51
CA PRO A 50 -15.27 -5.05 0.55
C PRO A 50 -13.96 -5.60 1.12
N ARG A 51 -12.85 -4.92 0.90
CA ARG A 51 -11.52 -5.29 1.39
C ARG A 51 -11.42 -5.35 2.93
N PHE A 52 -12.34 -4.68 3.63
CA PHE A 52 -12.35 -4.56 5.09
C PHE A 52 -13.48 -5.35 5.73
N GLN A 53 -14.15 -6.25 4.98
CA GLN A 53 -15.30 -6.99 5.45
C GLN A 53 -15.04 -8.50 5.54
N GLY A 54 -15.56 -9.13 6.60
CA GLY A 54 -15.58 -10.58 6.78
C GLY A 54 -14.23 -11.24 6.47
N THR A 55 -14.27 -12.37 5.76
CA THR A 55 -13.09 -13.16 5.41
C THR A 55 -12.07 -12.42 4.54
N ASN A 56 -12.50 -11.39 3.80
CA ASN A 56 -11.55 -10.55 3.05
C ASN A 56 -10.63 -9.79 4.00
N LEU A 57 -11.17 -9.25 5.09
CA LEU A 57 -10.36 -8.58 6.11
C LEU A 57 -9.36 -9.55 6.74
N ASP A 58 -9.79 -10.74 7.12
CA ASP A 58 -8.92 -11.75 7.75
C ASP A 58 -7.78 -12.14 6.81
N THR A 59 -8.08 -12.39 5.54
CA THR A 59 -7.09 -12.67 4.50
C THR A 59 -6.08 -11.51 4.37
N ASN A 60 -6.56 -10.28 4.35
CA ASN A 60 -5.71 -9.11 4.22
C ASN A 60 -4.86 -8.86 5.46
N LEU A 61 -5.38 -9.12 6.66
CA LEU A 61 -4.60 -9.05 7.90
C LEU A 61 -3.49 -10.10 7.93
N ALA A 62 -3.73 -11.30 7.39
CA ALA A 62 -2.68 -12.31 7.25
C ALA A 62 -1.53 -11.85 6.34
N LEU A 63 -1.82 -11.07 5.28
CA LEU A 63 -0.77 -10.42 4.47
C LEU A 63 0.02 -9.40 5.31
N VAL A 64 -0.67 -8.61 6.14
CA VAL A 64 -0.01 -7.63 7.03
C VAL A 64 0.93 -8.31 8.01
N GLU A 65 0.55 -9.45 8.58
CA GLU A 65 1.42 -10.19 9.50
C GLU A 65 2.68 -10.74 8.82
N ARG A 66 2.60 -11.15 7.55
CA ARG A 66 3.80 -11.50 6.76
C ARG A 66 4.73 -10.30 6.58
N LEU A 67 4.16 -9.12 6.28
CA LEU A 67 4.94 -7.88 6.19
C LEU A 67 5.54 -7.48 7.54
N ARG A 68 4.81 -7.71 8.64
CA ARG A 68 5.29 -7.45 9.99
C ARG A 68 6.54 -8.26 10.30
N ALA A 69 6.54 -9.55 9.99
CA ALA A 69 7.69 -10.41 10.19
C ALA A 69 8.95 -9.92 9.45
N ILE A 70 8.79 -9.31 8.26
CA ILE A 70 9.90 -8.70 7.51
C ILE A 70 10.34 -7.38 8.17
N ALA A 71 9.38 -6.54 8.55
CA ALA A 71 9.63 -5.25 9.19
C ALA A 71 10.38 -5.40 10.52
N ASP A 72 9.96 -6.36 11.35
CA ASP A 72 10.57 -6.64 12.66
C ASP A 72 12.04 -7.06 12.52
N ARG A 73 12.37 -7.93 11.53
CA ARG A 73 13.77 -8.29 11.23
C ARG A 73 14.62 -7.08 10.84
N SER A 74 13.98 -6.08 10.23
CA SER A 74 14.62 -4.84 9.81
C SER A 74 14.58 -3.74 10.88
N ARG A 75 13.94 -4.00 12.02
CA ARG A 75 13.72 -3.04 13.12
C ARG A 75 13.02 -1.75 12.65
N ILE A 76 12.07 -1.88 11.74
CA ILE A 76 11.22 -0.79 11.27
C ILE A 76 9.75 -1.18 11.42
N SER A 77 8.85 -0.20 11.35
CA SER A 77 7.42 -0.50 11.38
C SER A 77 6.91 -0.98 10.01
N VAL A 78 5.73 -1.62 10.00
CA VAL A 78 5.06 -2.01 8.75
C VAL A 78 4.76 -0.80 7.88
N ALA A 79 4.41 0.35 8.49
CA ALA A 79 4.22 1.60 7.76
C ALA A 79 5.50 2.06 7.08
N GLN A 80 6.62 2.06 7.81
CA GLN A 80 7.93 2.40 7.26
C GLN A 80 8.34 1.44 6.14
N LEU A 81 8.12 0.13 6.31
CA LEU A 81 8.37 -0.87 5.27
C LEU A 81 7.57 -0.58 3.99
N ALA A 82 6.28 -0.27 4.13
CA ALA A 82 5.41 0.03 2.99
C ALA A 82 5.83 1.29 2.24
N ILE A 83 6.22 2.35 2.95
CA ILE A 83 6.70 3.59 2.34
C ILE A 83 8.05 3.37 1.66
N ALA A 84 9.01 2.72 2.35
CA ALA A 84 10.32 2.40 1.79
C ALA A 84 10.23 1.52 0.55
N TRP A 85 9.27 0.58 0.51
CA TRP A 85 9.00 -0.25 -0.67
C TRP A 85 8.56 0.59 -1.87
N VAL A 86 7.66 1.58 -1.70
CA VAL A 86 7.25 2.47 -2.81
C VAL A 86 8.44 3.25 -3.35
N ILE A 87 9.30 3.76 -2.47
CA ILE A 87 10.51 4.50 -2.86
C ILE A 87 11.50 3.58 -3.60
N ALA A 88 11.71 2.37 -3.09
CA ALA A 88 12.60 1.40 -3.71
C ALA A 88 12.07 0.96 -5.11
N ARG A 89 10.74 0.76 -5.25
CA ARG A 89 10.11 0.47 -6.54
C ARG A 89 10.28 1.61 -7.54
N ALA A 90 10.09 2.86 -7.09
CA ALA A 90 10.32 4.04 -7.92
C ALA A 90 11.75 4.05 -8.48
N THR A 91 12.74 3.83 -7.61
CA THR A 91 14.17 3.77 -7.98
C THR A 91 14.45 2.63 -8.97
N ALA A 92 13.97 1.42 -8.67
CA ALA A 92 14.19 0.24 -9.50
C ALA A 92 13.58 0.39 -10.91
N GLN A 93 12.46 1.10 -11.02
CA GLN A 93 11.76 1.34 -12.27
C GLN A 93 12.18 2.65 -12.97
N ARG A 94 13.11 3.41 -12.40
CA ARG A 94 13.52 4.73 -12.88
C ARG A 94 12.33 5.66 -13.10
N ALA A 95 11.36 5.62 -12.18
CA ALA A 95 10.15 6.42 -12.23
C ALA A 95 10.15 7.46 -11.09
N SER A 96 9.59 8.63 -11.36
CA SER A 96 9.39 9.66 -10.33
C SER A 96 8.09 9.38 -9.58
N ILE A 97 8.17 8.82 -8.37
CA ILE A 97 7.00 8.51 -7.53
C ILE A 97 7.16 9.16 -6.17
N VAL A 98 6.17 9.96 -5.78
CA VAL A 98 6.09 10.60 -4.45
C VAL A 98 4.98 9.92 -3.64
N PRO A 99 5.31 9.21 -2.54
CA PRO A 99 4.32 8.62 -1.65
C PRO A 99 3.49 9.71 -0.95
N LEU A 100 2.17 9.65 -1.05
CA LEU A 100 1.25 10.50 -0.29
C LEU A 100 0.83 9.80 1.00
N ILE A 101 1.19 10.39 2.13
CA ILE A 101 0.92 9.83 3.46
C ILE A 101 -0.03 10.72 4.22
N GLY A 102 -1.18 10.16 4.62
CA GLY A 102 -2.10 10.82 5.54
C GLY A 102 -1.66 10.62 6.98
N ALA A 103 -1.38 11.69 7.70
CA ALA A 103 -1.05 11.66 9.11
C ALA A 103 -1.81 12.76 9.86
N ARG A 104 -2.64 12.37 10.84
CA ARG A 104 -3.35 13.31 11.73
C ARG A 104 -2.62 13.54 13.06
N ARG A 105 -1.65 12.70 13.38
CA ARG A 105 -0.87 12.72 14.62
C ARG A 105 0.60 12.96 14.29
N ARG A 106 1.27 13.72 15.13
CA ARG A 106 2.71 14.05 14.95
C ARG A 106 3.60 12.82 14.99
N ASP A 107 3.32 11.88 15.91
CA ASP A 107 4.06 10.61 16.01
C ASP A 107 3.95 9.77 14.74
N ARG A 108 2.77 9.75 14.09
CA ARG A 108 2.58 9.04 12.80
C ARG A 108 3.29 9.71 11.64
N LEU A 109 3.35 11.05 11.67
CA LEU A 109 4.15 11.78 10.69
C LEU A 109 5.64 11.50 10.87
N ALA A 110 6.15 11.56 12.10
CA ALA A 110 7.54 11.24 12.41
C ALA A 110 7.90 9.81 11.96
N GLU A 111 7.09 8.80 12.33
CA GLU A 111 7.24 7.42 11.90
C GLU A 111 7.33 7.32 10.36
N SER A 112 6.47 8.03 9.64
CA SER A 112 6.45 7.99 8.18
C SER A 112 7.68 8.65 7.56
N LEU A 113 8.18 9.74 8.14
CA LEU A 113 9.38 10.43 7.68
C LEU A 113 10.65 9.59 7.88
N GLU A 114 10.73 8.80 8.94
CA GLU A 114 11.83 7.88 9.17
C GLU A 114 11.97 6.81 8.06
N ALA A 115 10.89 6.52 7.33
CA ALA A 115 10.95 5.64 6.17
C ALA A 115 11.88 6.17 5.06
N LEU A 116 12.13 7.48 4.99
CA LEU A 116 12.99 8.10 3.97
C LEU A 116 14.46 7.68 4.10
N VAL A 117 14.89 7.32 5.30
CA VAL A 117 16.26 6.83 5.56
C VAL A 117 16.35 5.30 5.52
N SER A 118 15.21 4.60 5.49
CA SER A 118 15.15 3.15 5.40
C SER A 118 15.53 2.68 4.00
N ARG A 119 16.57 1.84 3.90
CA ARG A 119 16.99 1.26 2.63
C ARG A 119 16.64 -0.24 2.63
N LEU A 120 15.87 -0.66 1.62
CA LEU A 120 15.56 -2.06 1.43
C LEU A 120 16.60 -2.70 0.51
N SER A 121 17.15 -3.83 0.94
CA SER A 121 18.05 -4.63 0.12
C SER A 121 17.27 -5.33 -1.02
N PRO A 122 17.95 -5.74 -2.10
CA PRO A 122 17.31 -6.54 -3.15
C PRO A 122 16.62 -7.80 -2.62
N GLN A 123 17.21 -8.46 -1.62
CA GLN A 123 16.61 -9.63 -1.00
C GLN A 123 15.34 -9.30 -0.24
N GLN A 124 15.31 -8.21 0.54
CA GLN A 124 14.09 -7.75 1.21
C GLN A 124 12.99 -7.39 0.21
N MET A 125 13.35 -6.79 -0.93
CA MET A 125 12.37 -6.53 -2.00
C MET A 125 11.74 -7.82 -2.51
N VAL A 126 12.53 -8.87 -2.74
CA VAL A 126 12.01 -10.19 -3.15
C VAL A 126 11.12 -10.80 -2.06
N GLU A 127 11.53 -10.76 -0.80
CA GLU A 127 10.74 -11.27 0.33
C GLU A 127 9.39 -10.55 0.44
N ILE A 128 9.36 -9.23 0.28
CA ILE A 128 8.13 -8.44 0.30
C ILE A 128 7.21 -8.81 -0.88
N GLU A 129 7.76 -8.98 -2.07
CA GLU A 129 7.00 -9.38 -3.27
C GLU A 129 6.41 -10.80 -3.12
N GLN A 130 7.12 -11.70 -2.43
CA GLN A 130 6.62 -13.04 -2.11
C GLN A 130 5.55 -13.01 -1.01
N ALA A 131 5.71 -12.15 0.00
CA ALA A 131 4.76 -12.00 1.09
C ALA A 131 3.42 -11.40 0.61
N VAL A 132 3.48 -10.46 -0.34
CA VAL A 132 2.32 -9.78 -0.92
C VAL A 132 2.48 -9.73 -2.45
N PRO A 133 2.23 -10.85 -3.14
CA PRO A 133 2.24 -10.88 -4.59
C PRO A 133 1.20 -9.91 -5.19
N PRO A 134 1.34 -9.51 -6.45
CA PRO A 134 0.28 -8.83 -7.16
C PRO A 134 -1.05 -9.58 -7.01
N ASP A 135 -2.14 -8.85 -6.79
CA ASP A 135 -3.50 -9.38 -6.67
C ASP A 135 -3.76 -10.31 -5.46
N ALA A 136 -2.83 -10.40 -4.48
CA ALA A 136 -3.02 -11.19 -3.25
C ALA A 136 -4.10 -10.62 -2.31
N ALA A 137 -4.43 -9.35 -2.44
CA ALA A 137 -5.41 -8.71 -1.56
C ALA A 137 -6.84 -9.16 -1.89
N ALA A 138 -7.55 -9.67 -0.88
CA ALA A 138 -8.93 -10.07 -1.01
C ALA A 138 -9.89 -8.87 -0.99
N GLY A 139 -10.96 -8.97 -1.77
CA GLY A 139 -12.00 -7.95 -1.86
C GLY A 139 -11.63 -6.74 -2.70
N GLN A 140 -12.64 -6.16 -3.31
CA GLN A 140 -12.49 -4.94 -4.11
C GLN A 140 -12.08 -3.74 -3.25
N ARG A 141 -11.32 -2.81 -3.84
CA ARG A 141 -10.83 -1.59 -3.20
C ARG A 141 -11.94 -0.62 -2.84
N TYR A 142 -13.00 -0.61 -3.64
CA TYR A 142 -14.18 0.23 -3.50
C TYR A 142 -15.46 -0.59 -3.59
N PRO A 143 -16.59 -0.12 -3.04
CA PRO A 143 -17.91 -0.69 -3.30
C PRO A 143 -18.24 -0.67 -4.80
N GLU A 144 -19.01 -1.65 -5.27
CA GLU A 144 -19.34 -1.82 -6.69
C GLU A 144 -19.93 -0.57 -7.35
N ALA A 145 -20.85 0.11 -6.66
CA ALA A 145 -21.44 1.36 -7.15
C ALA A 145 -20.39 2.46 -7.40
N GLN A 146 -19.26 2.43 -6.68
CA GLN A 146 -18.18 3.38 -6.83
C GLN A 146 -17.22 2.97 -7.95
N LEU A 147 -17.00 1.65 -8.11
CA LEU A 147 -16.15 1.10 -9.18
C LEU A 147 -16.73 1.39 -10.57
N ALA A 148 -18.06 1.41 -10.72
CA ALA A 148 -18.73 1.72 -11.97
C ALA A 148 -18.36 3.11 -12.54
N HIS A 149 -17.88 4.03 -11.70
CA HIS A 149 -17.48 5.38 -12.08
C HIS A 149 -15.95 5.58 -12.16
N MET A 150 -15.16 4.50 -12.02
CA MET A 150 -13.70 4.58 -11.98
C MET A 150 -13.07 3.85 -13.15
N ASP A 151 -12.42 4.56 -14.06
CA ASP A 151 -11.76 3.94 -15.21
C ASP A 151 -10.56 3.08 -14.83
N SER A 152 -9.80 3.49 -13.79
CA SER A 152 -8.57 2.81 -13.36
C SER A 152 -8.78 1.44 -12.68
N GLU A 153 -10.02 1.10 -12.37
CA GLU A 153 -10.37 -0.12 -11.64
C GLU A 153 -11.25 -1.07 -12.49
N ARG A 154 -11.47 -0.75 -13.77
CA ARG A 154 -12.22 -1.63 -14.69
C ARG A 154 -11.37 -2.85 -15.01
N PRO A 155 -11.93 -4.08 -14.96
CA PRO A 155 -11.29 -5.25 -15.55
C PRO A 155 -11.09 -4.98 -17.05
N GLN A 156 -9.88 -5.13 -17.52
CA GLN A 156 -9.56 -5.15 -18.96
C GLN A 156 -9.75 -6.54 -19.50
#